data_49a32a8aa3792b00725c4a5968b15292
#
_entry.id   49a32a8aa3792b00725c4a5968b15292
#
_cell.length_a   1.000
_cell.length_b   1.000
_cell.length_c   1.000
_cell.angle_alpha   90.00
_cell.angle_beta   90.00
_cell.angle_gamma   90.00
#
_symmetry.space_group_name_H-M   'P 1'
#
loop_
_entity.id
_entity.type
_entity.pdbx_description
1 polymer ?
#
loop_
_entity_poly.entity_id
_entity_poly.type
_entity_poly.pdbx_seq_one_letter_code
_entity_poly.pdbx_strand_id
1 'polypeptide(L)'
;MCIRDRGKRASNFNKGYYFEPTIFDKVKDNYTIMTEEPFAPLSPMLSFKDYDEVIERANNHDNGLSSYVCTSSMKKAYQTADALETGMVSINTPVVAVAEAPFGGIKQSGYGREGGSEAIKDYLNTKYTHLGLEN
;
A
#
# COMPACT_ATOMS: atom_id res chain seq x y z
N MET A 1 -18.68 8.03 -12.25
CA MET A 1 -18.57 7.52 -10.85
C MET A 1 -19.97 7.36 -10.31
N CYS A 2 -20.25 6.24 -9.71
CA CYS A 2 -21.51 5.99 -9.02
C CYS A 2 -21.21 5.64 -7.56
N ILE A 3 -21.92 6.26 -6.61
CA ILE A 3 -21.93 5.79 -5.23
C ILE A 3 -22.75 4.51 -5.22
N ARG A 4 -22.13 3.41 -4.83
CA ARG A 4 -22.77 2.11 -4.80
C ARG A 4 -23.42 1.83 -3.45
N ASP A 5 -22.84 2.36 -2.39
CA ASP A 5 -23.35 2.21 -1.03
C ASP A 5 -23.04 3.47 -0.22
N ARG A 6 -24.00 3.91 0.59
CA ARG A 6 -23.98 4.94 1.63
C ARG A 6 -23.60 6.36 1.16
N GLY A 7 -22.35 6.81 1.30
CA GLY A 7 -21.90 8.14 0.85
C GLY A 7 -22.44 9.31 1.68
N LYS A 8 -22.60 9.12 2.98
CA LYS A 8 -23.16 10.13 3.88
C LYS A 8 -22.52 10.08 5.27
N ARG A 9 -22.73 11.17 6.01
CA ARG A 9 -22.36 11.22 7.43
C ARG A 9 -23.20 10.21 8.22
N ALA A 10 -22.58 9.53 9.17
CA ALA A 10 -23.27 8.60 10.06
C ALA A 10 -24.29 9.35 10.94
N SER A 11 -25.55 8.94 10.86
CA SER A 11 -26.67 9.63 11.53
C SER A 11 -26.80 9.33 13.02
N ASN A 12 -26.11 8.27 13.48
CA ASN A 12 -26.22 7.81 14.87
C ASN A 12 -25.33 8.56 15.85
N PHE A 13 -24.56 9.55 15.37
CA PHE A 13 -23.59 10.29 16.18
C PHE A 13 -23.85 11.80 16.10
N ASN A 14 -24.02 12.45 17.26
CA ASN A 14 -24.27 13.89 17.36
C ASN A 14 -22.98 14.71 17.31
N LYS A 15 -21.84 14.09 17.62
CA LYS A 15 -20.51 14.73 17.68
C LYS A 15 -19.49 13.87 16.97
N GLY A 16 -18.40 14.51 16.51
CA GLY A 16 -17.29 13.83 15.81
C GLY A 16 -17.46 13.81 14.29
N TYR A 17 -16.48 13.20 13.61
CA TYR A 17 -16.33 13.22 12.15
C TYR A 17 -16.59 11.81 11.58
N TYR A 18 -17.71 11.21 11.91
CA TYR A 18 -18.07 9.87 11.45
C TYR A 18 -18.71 9.91 10.07
N PHE A 19 -18.12 9.18 9.15
CA PHE A 19 -18.63 8.99 7.81
C PHE A 19 -18.92 7.50 7.57
N GLU A 20 -20.00 7.17 6.91
CA GLU A 20 -20.35 5.77 6.66
C GLU A 20 -19.40 5.17 5.59
N PRO A 21 -18.95 3.90 5.75
CA PRO A 21 -18.18 3.22 4.73
C PRO A 21 -18.85 3.33 3.36
N THR A 22 -18.10 3.77 2.37
CA THR A 22 -18.63 4.15 1.07
C THR A 22 -17.87 3.50 -0.06
N ILE A 23 -18.59 2.87 -0.97
CA ILE A 23 -18.03 2.25 -2.17
C ILE A 23 -18.39 3.10 -3.39
N PHE A 24 -17.38 3.47 -4.16
CA PHE A 24 -17.52 4.11 -5.46
C PHE A 24 -17.26 3.11 -6.57
N ASP A 25 -18.18 3.01 -7.51
CA ASP A 25 -18.06 2.17 -8.69
C ASP A 25 -17.80 3.02 -9.95
N LYS A 26 -17.19 2.44 -10.97
CA LYS A 26 -16.87 3.09 -12.24
C LYS A 26 -16.04 4.38 -12.05
N VAL A 27 -15.09 4.32 -11.13
CA VAL A 27 -14.13 5.41 -10.91
C VAL A 27 -13.19 5.48 -12.10
N LYS A 28 -12.69 6.66 -12.44
CA LYS A 28 -11.67 6.86 -13.46
C LYS A 28 -10.34 7.24 -12.80
N ASP A 29 -9.24 6.85 -13.42
CA ASP A 29 -7.89 7.07 -12.86
C ASP A 29 -7.56 8.54 -12.61
N ASN A 30 -8.17 9.46 -13.36
CA ASN A 30 -7.97 10.92 -13.21
C ASN A 30 -8.88 11.59 -12.17
N TYR A 31 -9.61 10.82 -11.36
CA TYR A 31 -10.38 11.41 -10.27
C TYR A 31 -9.48 11.66 -9.05
N THR A 32 -9.74 12.73 -8.32
CA THR A 32 -8.99 13.12 -7.11
C THR A 32 -8.81 11.98 -6.11
N ILE A 33 -9.84 11.15 -5.93
CA ILE A 33 -9.78 9.97 -5.04
C ILE A 33 -8.75 8.92 -5.48
N MET A 34 -8.29 8.98 -6.73
CA MET A 34 -7.25 8.09 -7.27
C MET A 34 -5.86 8.71 -7.28
N THR A 35 -5.76 10.02 -7.13
CA THR A 35 -4.50 10.76 -7.16
C THR A 35 -4.09 11.29 -5.79
N GLU A 36 -5.04 11.50 -4.90
CA GLU A 36 -4.81 11.91 -3.51
C GLU A 36 -5.26 10.79 -2.57
N GLU A 37 -4.45 10.45 -1.58
CA GLU A 37 -4.79 9.41 -0.61
C GLU A 37 -5.91 9.88 0.33
N PRO A 38 -7.13 9.29 0.27
CA PRO A 38 -8.21 9.67 1.14
C PRO A 38 -8.09 8.94 2.49
N PHE A 39 -7.66 9.59 3.56
CA PHE A 39 -7.75 9.04 4.92
C PHE A 39 -9.20 9.00 5.41
N ALA A 40 -10.03 8.17 4.78
CA ALA A 40 -11.46 8.07 5.01
C ALA A 40 -11.95 6.66 4.67
N PRO A 41 -13.12 6.26 5.16
CA PRO A 41 -13.71 4.95 4.87
C PRO A 41 -14.30 4.91 3.45
N LEU A 42 -13.48 5.15 2.45
CA LEU A 42 -13.84 5.22 1.04
C LEU A 42 -13.13 4.10 0.26
N SER A 43 -13.85 3.42 -0.63
CA SER A 43 -13.30 2.38 -1.49
C SER A 43 -13.64 2.66 -2.96
N PRO A 44 -12.72 3.21 -3.75
CA PRO A 44 -12.88 3.32 -5.19
C PRO A 44 -12.70 1.95 -5.86
N MET A 45 -13.58 1.61 -6.77
CA MET A 45 -13.54 0.36 -7.53
C MET A 45 -13.44 0.65 -9.02
N LEU A 46 -12.49 -0.03 -9.66
CA LEU A 46 -12.24 0.04 -11.09
C LEU A 46 -12.14 -1.37 -11.65
N SER A 47 -12.65 -1.55 -12.85
CA SER A 47 -12.43 -2.79 -13.60
C SER A 47 -11.20 -2.65 -14.49
N PHE A 48 -10.58 -3.76 -14.79
CA PHE A 48 -9.49 -3.88 -15.77
C PHE A 48 -9.79 -5.03 -16.74
N LYS A 49 -9.12 -5.05 -17.89
CA LYS A 49 -9.36 -6.03 -18.96
C LYS A 49 -8.39 -7.20 -18.90
N ASP A 50 -7.12 -6.91 -18.65
CA ASP A 50 -6.06 -7.89 -18.64
C ASP A 50 -5.03 -7.60 -17.55
N TYR A 51 -4.08 -8.51 -17.42
CA TYR A 51 -3.07 -8.47 -16.38
C TYR A 51 -2.10 -7.29 -16.52
N ASP A 52 -1.66 -7.01 -17.74
CA ASP A 52 -0.66 -5.96 -17.98
C ASP A 52 -1.26 -4.58 -17.70
N GLU A 53 -2.52 -4.35 -18.11
CA GLU A 53 -3.26 -3.13 -17.78
C GLU A 53 -3.35 -2.90 -16.27
N VAL A 54 -3.70 -3.92 -15.49
CA VAL A 54 -3.86 -3.72 -14.04
C VAL A 54 -2.53 -3.46 -13.34
N ILE A 55 -1.43 -4.07 -13.77
CA ILE A 55 -0.10 -3.82 -13.20
C ILE A 55 0.38 -2.41 -13.54
N GLU A 56 0.25 -1.98 -14.80
CA GLU A 56 0.59 -0.63 -15.21
C GLU A 56 -0.18 0.42 -14.40
N ARG A 57 -1.49 0.26 -14.26
CA ARG A 57 -2.33 1.18 -13.51
C ARG A 57 -2.03 1.18 -12.02
N ALA A 58 -1.78 0.01 -11.43
CA ALA A 58 -1.42 -0.11 -10.02
C ALA A 58 -0.08 0.56 -9.69
N ASN A 59 0.87 0.52 -10.62
CA ASN A 59 2.19 1.11 -10.46
C ASN A 59 2.25 2.61 -10.83
N ASN A 60 1.28 3.10 -11.59
CA ASN A 60 1.18 4.51 -11.97
C ASN A 60 0.62 5.35 -10.81
N HIS A 61 1.34 5.32 -9.68
CA HIS A 61 1.01 6.04 -8.45
C HIS A 61 2.27 6.53 -7.75
N ASP A 62 2.18 7.71 -7.15
CA ASP A 62 3.30 8.30 -6.39
C ASP A 62 3.51 7.59 -5.05
N ASN A 63 2.51 6.92 -4.53
CA ASN A 63 2.56 6.17 -3.29
C ASN A 63 2.84 4.67 -3.54
N GLY A 64 3.48 4.02 -2.56
CA GLY A 64 3.81 2.61 -2.64
C GLY A 64 4.00 1.98 -1.26
N LEU A 65 2.98 2.03 -0.39
CA LEU A 65 3.07 1.41 0.93
C LEU A 65 2.74 -0.08 0.89
N SER A 66 1.51 -0.42 0.52
CA SER A 66 1.05 -1.81 0.53
C SER A 66 0.08 -2.10 -0.60
N SER A 67 0.12 -3.33 -1.06
CA SER A 67 -0.82 -3.88 -2.04
C SER A 67 -1.39 -5.20 -1.57
N TYR A 68 -2.60 -5.52 -2.05
CA TYR A 68 -3.32 -6.74 -1.69
C TYR A 68 -3.74 -7.47 -2.96
N VAL A 69 -3.40 -8.75 -3.03
CA VAL A 69 -3.66 -9.58 -4.20
C VAL A 69 -4.51 -10.78 -3.81
N CYS A 70 -5.63 -10.99 -4.50
CA CYS A 70 -6.47 -12.16 -4.32
C CYS A 70 -6.42 -13.04 -5.57
N THR A 71 -5.90 -14.24 -5.46
CA THR A 71 -5.81 -15.19 -6.57
C THR A 71 -5.68 -16.63 -6.07
N SER A 72 -6.24 -17.58 -6.79
CA SER A 72 -6.04 -19.01 -6.56
C SER A 72 -4.79 -19.58 -7.27
N SER A 73 -4.15 -18.79 -8.15
CA SER A 73 -2.97 -19.20 -8.90
C SER A 73 -1.69 -18.78 -8.19
N MET A 74 -0.92 -19.74 -7.70
CA MET A 74 0.39 -19.49 -7.08
C MET A 74 1.35 -18.76 -8.04
N LYS A 75 1.35 -19.13 -9.32
CA LYS A 75 2.14 -18.45 -10.34
C LYS A 75 1.79 -16.98 -10.45
N LYS A 76 0.48 -16.66 -10.53
CA LYS A 76 0.02 -15.26 -10.58
C LYS A 76 0.32 -14.50 -9.28
N ALA A 77 0.22 -15.17 -8.14
CA ALA A 77 0.55 -14.56 -6.86
C ALA A 77 1.99 -14.01 -6.83
N TYR A 78 2.97 -14.84 -7.16
CA TYR A 78 4.37 -14.43 -7.19
C TYR A 78 4.65 -13.41 -8.31
N GLN A 79 4.16 -13.64 -9.52
CA GLN A 79 4.34 -12.69 -10.61
C GLN A 79 3.78 -11.29 -10.27
N THR A 80 2.63 -11.24 -9.62
CA THR A 80 2.03 -9.97 -9.23
C THR A 80 2.78 -9.32 -8.08
N ALA A 81 3.24 -10.10 -7.09
CA ALA A 81 4.04 -9.57 -6.00
C ALA A 81 5.35 -8.93 -6.49
N ASP A 82 6.02 -9.58 -7.45
CA ASP A 82 7.26 -9.06 -8.05
C ASP A 82 7.02 -7.83 -8.95
N ALA A 83 5.87 -7.75 -9.59
CA ALA A 83 5.55 -6.69 -10.53
C ALA A 83 5.01 -5.41 -9.86
N LEU A 84 4.45 -5.50 -8.65
CA LEU A 84 3.88 -4.36 -7.94
C LEU A 84 4.97 -3.52 -7.26
N GLU A 85 4.97 -2.23 -7.55
CA GLU A 85 5.88 -1.24 -6.97
C GLU A 85 5.36 -0.72 -5.63
N THR A 86 5.29 -1.61 -4.65
CA THR A 86 4.94 -1.28 -3.26
C THR A 86 5.90 -1.93 -2.28
N GLY A 87 6.06 -1.35 -1.09
CA GLY A 87 6.96 -1.89 -0.08
C GLY A 87 6.50 -3.21 0.52
N MET A 88 5.18 -3.48 0.46
CA MET A 88 4.59 -4.69 0.99
C MET A 88 3.51 -5.21 0.05
N VAL A 89 3.46 -6.53 -0.13
CA VAL A 89 2.39 -7.20 -0.88
C VAL A 89 1.82 -8.33 -0.05
N SER A 90 0.50 -8.29 0.17
CA SER A 90 -0.23 -9.32 0.90
C SER A 90 -1.08 -10.16 -0.05
N ILE A 91 -0.96 -11.48 0.04
CA ILE A 91 -1.63 -12.40 -0.89
C ILE A 91 -2.69 -13.18 -0.12
N ASN A 92 -3.94 -13.07 -0.57
CA ASN A 92 -5.12 -13.75 -0.01
C ASN A 92 -5.34 -13.51 1.50
N THR A 93 -4.81 -12.42 2.04
CA THR A 93 -4.99 -12.01 3.43
C THR A 93 -4.95 -10.48 3.52
N PRO A 94 -5.68 -9.85 4.46
CA PRO A 94 -5.59 -8.42 4.70
C PRO A 94 -4.42 -8.02 5.62
N VAL A 95 -3.66 -9.00 6.14
CA VAL A 95 -2.59 -8.74 7.09
C VAL A 95 -1.30 -8.38 6.36
N VAL A 96 -0.75 -7.20 6.62
CA VAL A 96 0.57 -6.75 6.13
C VAL A 96 1.54 -6.41 7.25
N ALA A 97 1.05 -6.13 8.45
CA ALA A 97 1.86 -5.74 9.59
C ALA A 97 2.02 -6.91 10.56
N VAL A 98 3.22 -7.47 10.61
CA VAL A 98 3.64 -8.48 11.59
C VAL A 98 5.03 -8.09 12.10
N ALA A 99 5.30 -8.39 13.37
CA ALA A 99 6.54 -7.94 14.03
C ALA A 99 7.81 -8.55 13.40
N GLU A 100 7.69 -9.72 12.83
CA GLU A 100 8.79 -10.49 12.23
C GLU A 100 9.17 -10.06 10.82
N ALA A 101 8.31 -9.27 10.14
CA ALA A 101 8.52 -8.84 8.77
C ALA A 101 8.79 -7.34 8.67
N PRO A 102 9.60 -6.91 7.69
CA PRO A 102 9.81 -5.49 7.44
C PRO A 102 8.52 -4.79 7.01
N PHE A 103 8.18 -3.71 7.70
CA PHE A 103 7.06 -2.83 7.38
C PHE A 103 7.58 -1.50 6.85
N GLY A 104 7.09 -1.06 5.72
CA GLY A 104 7.42 0.25 5.16
C GLY A 104 7.14 0.36 3.67
N GLY A 105 7.08 1.60 3.20
CA GLY A 105 6.75 1.95 1.82
C GLY A 105 7.98 2.24 0.97
N ILE A 106 7.70 2.47 -0.30
CA ILE A 106 8.60 3.03 -1.30
C ILE A 106 7.95 4.26 -1.92
N LYS A 107 8.62 4.92 -2.85
CA LYS A 107 8.16 6.16 -3.50
C LYS A 107 7.85 7.22 -2.43
N GLN A 108 6.74 7.95 -2.53
CA GLN A 108 6.35 8.97 -1.55
C GLN A 108 5.80 8.38 -0.23
N SER A 109 5.58 7.07 -0.16
CA SER A 109 5.15 6.41 1.07
C SER A 109 6.26 6.23 2.11
N GLY A 110 7.50 6.62 1.81
CA GLY A 110 8.57 6.77 2.78
C GLY A 110 9.84 5.99 2.47
N TYR A 111 10.76 6.06 3.43
CA TYR A 111 12.08 5.42 3.41
C TYR A 111 12.23 4.56 4.66
N GLY A 112 13.18 3.61 4.60
CA GLY A 112 13.45 2.74 5.73
C GLY A 112 12.41 1.65 5.96
N ARG A 113 12.60 0.90 7.03
CA ARG A 113 11.67 -0.18 7.42
C ARG A 113 11.55 -0.25 8.93
N GLU A 114 10.33 -0.52 9.39
CA GLU A 114 10.04 -0.91 10.77
C GLU A 114 9.86 -2.44 10.84
N GLY A 115 9.98 -3.02 12.02
CA GLY A 115 9.83 -4.47 12.19
C GLY A 115 10.91 -5.32 11.51
N GLY A 116 10.87 -6.63 11.76
CA GLY A 116 11.86 -7.55 11.23
C GLY A 116 13.30 -7.24 11.66
N SER A 117 14.26 -7.93 11.07
CA SER A 117 15.68 -7.72 11.32
C SER A 117 16.26 -6.45 10.67
N GLU A 118 15.55 -5.89 9.71
CA GLU A 118 16.00 -4.71 8.96
C GLU A 118 15.85 -3.40 9.74
N ALA A 119 14.86 -3.32 10.63
CA ALA A 119 14.50 -2.09 11.36
C ALA A 119 15.68 -1.49 12.14
N ILE A 120 16.54 -2.33 12.73
CA ILE A 120 17.68 -1.86 13.53
C ILE A 120 18.66 -1.04 12.70
N LYS A 121 18.74 -1.25 11.38
CA LYS A 121 19.70 -0.57 10.50
C LYS A 121 19.47 0.93 10.46
N ASP A 122 18.22 1.37 10.54
CA ASP A 122 17.84 2.78 10.51
C ASP A 122 18.25 3.53 11.79
N TYR A 123 18.59 2.82 12.86
CA TYR A 123 19.06 3.36 14.14
C TYR A 123 20.58 3.25 14.33
N LEU A 124 21.30 2.74 13.33
CA LEU A 124 22.74 2.51 13.42
C LEU A 124 23.53 3.38 12.44
N ASN A 125 24.68 3.84 12.88
CA ASN A 125 25.67 4.46 12.02
C ASN A 125 26.80 3.47 11.70
N THR A 126 27.07 3.25 10.43
CA THR A 126 28.20 2.43 10.00
C THR A 126 29.50 3.22 10.17
N LYS A 127 30.48 2.63 10.87
CA LYS A 127 31.80 3.20 11.06
C LYS A 127 32.86 2.25 10.53
N TYR A 128 33.71 2.74 9.64
CA TYR A 128 34.90 2.05 9.22
C TYR A 128 36.09 2.53 10.06
N THR A 129 36.92 1.60 10.57
CA THR A 129 38.16 1.90 11.26
C THR A 129 39.27 1.09 10.62
N HIS A 130 40.32 1.76 10.18
CA HIS A 130 41.56 1.14 9.69
C HIS A 130 42.68 1.42 10.67
N LEU A 131 43.37 0.37 11.13
CA LEU A 131 44.56 0.47 12.00
C LEU A 131 45.77 -0.03 11.22
N GLY A 132 46.69 0.88 10.92
CA GLY A 132 48.00 0.52 10.42
C GLY A 132 48.92 0.22 11.63
N LEU A 133 49.59 -0.94 11.61
CA LEU A 133 50.65 -1.25 12.56
C LEU A 133 51.98 -0.87 11.89
N GLU A 134 52.72 0.08 12.47
CA GLU A 134 54.09 0.33 12.10
C GLU A 134 54.96 -0.83 12.60
N ASN A 135 55.79 -1.43 11.72
CA ASN A 135 56.80 -2.42 12.07
C ASN A 135 58.01 -1.78 12.66
#